data_4424caea21cada415f20f0d78c6d2325
#
_entry.id   4424caea21cada415f20f0d78c6d2325
#
_cell.length_a   1.000
_cell.length_b   1.000
_cell.length_c   1.000
_cell.angle_alpha   90.00
_cell.angle_beta   90.00
_cell.angle_gamma   90.00
#
_symmetry.space_group_name_H-M   'P 1'
#
loop_
_entity.id
_entity.type
_entity.pdbx_description
1 polymer ?
#
loop_
_entity_poly.entity_id
_entity_poly.type
_entity_poly.pdbx_seq_one_letter_code
_entity_poly.pdbx_strand_id
1 'polypeptide(L)'
;TRIASKVGAGGAALAVVLSQALALAVGMWMAVGGRAVALVRFGLDVLLIVPMVVVALIAFRTTGSSLVAAIPVVVVLNLPFATRYYQAAAEPLLSTGFAEQARVAGDRLPTVCAREIVPVLARPILTECGLGFISAVYLMATVSFLGAGEADSGFVWSTMVSENLPGLPLNPWACLAPVAAIVALTVPLSLLVDETGATAETHGTDGTERKR
;
A
#
# COMPACT_ATOMS: atom_id res chain seq x y z
N THR A 1 17.64 6.37 -20.95
CA THR A 1 17.40 5.11 -20.18
C THR A 1 17.42 5.31 -18.67
N ARG A 2 18.35 6.07 -18.08
CA ARG A 2 18.41 6.31 -16.62
C ARG A 2 17.32 7.28 -16.10
N ILE A 3 16.79 8.14 -16.95
CA ILE A 3 15.75 9.11 -16.57
C ILE A 3 14.39 8.43 -16.53
N ALA A 4 14.06 7.57 -17.49
CA ALA A 4 12.79 6.85 -17.54
C ALA A 4 12.64 5.87 -16.36
N SER A 5 13.71 5.16 -15.94
CA SER A 5 13.67 4.29 -14.76
C SER A 5 13.53 5.08 -13.46
N LYS A 6 14.14 6.26 -13.34
CA LYS A 6 13.99 7.14 -12.18
C LYS A 6 12.59 7.76 -12.11
N VAL A 7 12.01 8.12 -13.25
CA VAL A 7 10.64 8.66 -13.31
C VAL A 7 9.62 7.58 -12.97
N GLY A 8 9.83 6.32 -13.44
CA GLY A 8 8.95 5.19 -13.11
C GLY A 8 8.95 4.85 -11.62
N ALA A 9 10.13 4.70 -11.01
CA ALA A 9 10.25 4.42 -9.58
C ALA A 9 9.78 5.61 -8.72
N GLY A 10 10.08 6.84 -9.14
CA GLY A 10 9.62 8.05 -8.44
C GLY A 10 8.12 8.24 -8.51
N GLY A 11 7.49 7.93 -9.65
CA GLY A 11 6.04 8.00 -9.81
C GLY A 11 5.31 6.94 -8.98
N ALA A 12 5.83 5.72 -8.94
CA ALA A 12 5.29 4.66 -8.08
C ALA A 12 5.42 5.01 -6.59
N ALA A 13 6.59 5.51 -6.17
CA ALA A 13 6.79 5.98 -4.80
C ALA A 13 5.85 7.13 -4.44
N LEU A 14 5.67 8.11 -5.33
CA LEU A 14 4.73 9.21 -5.13
C LEU A 14 3.29 8.71 -5.00
N ALA A 15 2.88 7.78 -5.86
CA ALA A 15 1.54 7.18 -5.81
C ALA A 15 1.30 6.46 -4.48
N VAL A 16 2.28 5.71 -3.99
CA VAL A 16 2.21 5.02 -2.69
C VAL A 16 2.13 6.04 -1.56
N VAL A 17 2.98 7.06 -1.52
CA VAL A 17 2.96 8.09 -0.47
C VAL A 17 1.61 8.82 -0.43
N LEU A 18 1.08 9.21 -1.59
CA LEU A 18 -0.24 9.85 -1.69
C LEU A 18 -1.36 8.92 -1.23
N SER A 19 -1.32 7.65 -1.64
CA SER A 19 -2.26 6.61 -1.21
C SER A 19 -2.24 6.44 0.30
N GLN A 20 -1.06 6.33 0.90
CA GLN A 20 -0.89 6.12 2.34
C GLN A 20 -1.34 7.34 3.15
N ALA A 21 -1.01 8.55 2.70
CA ALA A 21 -1.45 9.78 3.37
C ALA A 21 -2.98 9.92 3.35
N LEU A 22 -3.61 9.63 2.21
CA LEU A 22 -5.06 9.66 2.07
C LEU A 22 -5.73 8.56 2.90
N ALA A 23 -5.20 7.34 2.85
CA ALA A 23 -5.69 6.19 3.61
C ALA A 23 -5.60 6.44 5.13
N LEU A 24 -4.48 7.01 5.60
CA LEU A 24 -4.29 7.37 7.00
C LEU A 24 -5.34 8.40 7.44
N ALA A 25 -5.53 9.47 6.65
CA ALA A 25 -6.50 10.52 6.96
C ALA A 25 -7.94 9.96 7.02
N VAL A 26 -8.33 9.14 6.02
CA VAL A 26 -9.66 8.52 5.98
C VAL A 26 -9.82 7.48 7.08
N GLY A 27 -8.81 6.63 7.33
CA GLY A 27 -8.83 5.62 8.38
C GLY A 27 -8.95 6.22 9.78
N MET A 28 -8.19 7.28 10.07
CA MET A 28 -8.30 8.05 11.32
C MET A 28 -9.68 8.68 11.49
N TRP A 29 -10.22 9.29 10.42
CA TRP A 29 -11.56 9.83 10.46
C TRP A 29 -12.62 8.75 10.71
N MET A 30 -12.49 7.58 10.10
CA MET A 30 -13.37 6.43 10.32
C MET A 30 -13.28 5.89 11.75
N ALA A 31 -12.07 5.87 12.34
CA ALA A 31 -11.85 5.41 13.71
C ALA A 31 -12.52 6.34 14.76
N VAL A 32 -12.60 7.64 14.48
CA VAL A 32 -13.36 8.59 15.33
C VAL A 32 -14.86 8.30 15.34
N GLY A 33 -15.39 7.70 14.28
CA GLY A 33 -16.80 7.33 14.18
C GLY A 33 -17.68 8.46 13.61
N GLY A 34 -18.89 8.10 13.25
CA GLY A 34 -19.90 9.03 12.73
C GLY A 34 -20.87 8.38 11.75
N ARG A 35 -22.00 9.06 11.45
CA ARG A 35 -23.04 8.52 10.56
C ARG A 35 -22.54 8.23 9.13
N ALA A 36 -21.61 9.04 8.63
CA ALA A 36 -21.06 8.88 7.29
C ALA A 36 -20.03 7.73 7.19
N VAL A 37 -19.48 7.27 8.30
CA VAL A 37 -18.48 6.17 8.34
C VAL A 37 -19.07 4.88 7.78
N ALA A 38 -20.33 4.56 8.09
CA ALA A 38 -20.99 3.36 7.57
C ALA A 38 -21.07 3.35 6.04
N LEU A 39 -21.36 4.50 5.43
CA LEU A 39 -21.43 4.63 3.97
C LEU A 39 -20.04 4.50 3.32
N VAL A 40 -19.03 5.14 3.88
CA VAL A 40 -17.64 5.03 3.38
C VAL A 40 -17.13 3.60 3.55
N ARG A 41 -17.40 2.97 4.69
CA ARG A 41 -17.06 1.56 4.95
C ARG A 41 -17.67 0.65 3.88
N PHE A 42 -18.97 0.81 3.61
CA PHE A 42 -19.64 0.05 2.56
C PHE A 42 -19.03 0.28 1.18
N GLY A 43 -18.69 1.51 0.82
CA GLY A 43 -18.02 1.82 -0.45
C GLY A 43 -16.64 1.17 -0.58
N LEU A 44 -15.85 1.18 0.48
CA LEU A 44 -14.55 0.50 0.53
C LEU A 44 -14.70 -1.03 0.44
N ASP A 45 -15.74 -1.60 1.09
CA ASP A 45 -16.00 -3.04 1.03
C ASP A 45 -16.40 -3.48 -0.38
N VAL A 46 -17.25 -2.71 -1.06
CA VAL A 46 -17.60 -2.95 -2.47
C VAL A 46 -16.35 -2.92 -3.35
N LEU A 47 -15.44 -1.98 -3.12
CA LEU A 47 -14.20 -1.88 -3.89
C LEU A 47 -13.27 -3.09 -3.64
N LEU A 48 -13.26 -3.66 -2.43
CA LEU A 48 -12.49 -4.85 -2.08
C LEU A 48 -13.02 -6.15 -2.73
N ILE A 49 -14.31 -6.21 -3.06
CA ILE A 49 -14.90 -7.38 -3.72
C ILE A 49 -14.45 -7.47 -5.19
N VAL A 50 -14.20 -6.33 -5.82
CA VAL A 50 -13.80 -6.31 -7.23
C VAL A 50 -12.34 -6.75 -7.37
N PRO A 51 -12.02 -7.72 -8.24
CA PRO A 51 -10.63 -8.13 -8.46
C PRO A 51 -9.76 -6.97 -8.92
N MET A 52 -8.79 -6.60 -8.09
CA MET A 52 -7.90 -5.45 -8.28
C MET A 52 -7.24 -5.43 -9.67
N VAL A 53 -6.82 -6.62 -10.15
CA VAL A 53 -6.19 -6.76 -11.47
C VAL A 53 -7.15 -6.40 -12.62
N VAL A 54 -8.43 -6.74 -12.50
CA VAL A 54 -9.44 -6.43 -13.53
C VAL A 54 -9.66 -4.91 -13.61
N VAL A 55 -9.80 -4.25 -12.46
CA VAL A 55 -9.94 -2.79 -12.39
C VAL A 55 -8.70 -2.12 -12.98
N ALA A 56 -7.51 -2.58 -12.62
CA ALA A 56 -6.26 -2.07 -13.15
C ALA A 56 -6.18 -2.22 -14.68
N LEU A 57 -6.49 -3.41 -15.21
CA LEU A 57 -6.47 -3.66 -16.67
C LEU A 57 -7.43 -2.73 -17.42
N ILE A 58 -8.66 -2.58 -16.95
CA ILE A 58 -9.63 -1.68 -17.57
C ILE A 58 -9.12 -0.24 -17.50
N ALA A 59 -8.66 0.20 -16.34
CA ALA A 59 -8.16 1.56 -16.15
C ALA A 59 -6.97 1.87 -17.06
N PHE A 60 -5.96 0.99 -17.12
CA PHE A 60 -4.80 1.19 -17.98
C PHE A 60 -5.14 1.13 -19.49
N ARG A 61 -6.14 0.30 -19.87
CA ARG A 61 -6.60 0.25 -21.26
C ARG A 61 -7.34 1.51 -21.69
N THR A 62 -8.07 2.15 -20.77
CA THR A 62 -8.89 3.34 -21.08
C THR A 62 -8.12 4.65 -20.96
N THR A 63 -7.20 4.75 -19.99
CA THR A 63 -6.44 5.98 -19.73
C THR A 63 -5.07 6.01 -20.42
N GLY A 64 -4.67 4.92 -21.07
CA GLY A 64 -3.32 4.71 -21.55
C GLY A 64 -2.36 4.33 -20.40
N SER A 65 -1.22 3.78 -20.75
CA SER A 65 -0.20 3.31 -19.81
C SER A 65 0.77 4.39 -19.35
N SER A 66 0.38 5.68 -19.48
CA SER A 66 1.22 6.78 -19.02
C SER A 66 1.38 6.76 -17.49
N LEU A 67 2.54 7.21 -17.02
CA LEU A 67 2.85 7.29 -15.59
C LEU A 67 1.83 8.14 -14.83
N VAL A 68 1.35 9.21 -15.44
CA VAL A 68 0.35 10.13 -14.88
C VAL A 68 -0.99 9.43 -14.68
N ALA A 69 -1.37 8.53 -15.61
CA ALA A 69 -2.58 7.72 -15.53
C ALA A 69 -2.45 6.59 -14.49
N ALA A 70 -1.24 6.06 -14.29
CA ALA A 70 -0.97 5.00 -13.34
C ALA A 70 -1.14 5.44 -11.86
N ILE A 71 -0.76 6.68 -11.53
CA ILE A 71 -0.82 7.20 -10.16
C ILE A 71 -2.22 7.08 -9.55
N PRO A 72 -3.29 7.64 -10.14
CA PRO A 72 -4.63 7.55 -9.57
C PRO A 72 -5.15 6.12 -9.48
N VAL A 73 -4.78 5.25 -10.43
CA VAL A 73 -5.17 3.84 -10.39
C VAL A 73 -4.56 3.14 -9.18
N VAL A 74 -3.24 3.30 -8.97
CA VAL A 74 -2.55 2.72 -7.81
C VAL A 74 -3.11 3.27 -6.51
N VAL A 75 -3.37 4.59 -6.43
CA VAL A 75 -3.97 5.22 -5.25
C VAL A 75 -5.32 4.61 -4.93
N VAL A 76 -6.23 4.53 -5.89
CA VAL A 76 -7.59 4.01 -5.68
C VAL A 76 -7.57 2.54 -5.27
N LEU A 77 -6.68 1.73 -5.85
CA LEU A 77 -6.62 0.30 -5.57
C LEU A 77 -5.97 -0.02 -4.21
N ASN A 78 -5.02 0.77 -3.74
CA ASN A 78 -4.41 0.58 -2.42
C ASN A 78 -5.26 1.19 -1.28
N LEU A 79 -6.08 2.21 -1.58
CA LEU A 79 -6.84 2.96 -0.59
C LEU A 79 -7.69 2.09 0.36
N PRO A 80 -8.48 1.08 -0.11
CA PRO A 80 -9.36 0.32 0.76
C PRO A 80 -8.61 -0.47 1.82
N PHE A 81 -7.53 -1.16 1.44
CA PHE A 81 -6.72 -1.97 2.36
C PHE A 81 -6.04 -1.10 3.41
N ALA A 82 -5.31 -0.09 2.96
CA ALA A 82 -4.59 0.82 3.85
C ALA A 82 -5.54 1.57 4.80
N THR A 83 -6.70 2.03 4.32
CA THR A 83 -7.71 2.71 5.15
C THR A 83 -8.23 1.80 6.26
N ARG A 84 -8.55 0.55 5.93
CA ARG A 84 -9.01 -0.45 6.90
C ARG A 84 -7.95 -0.79 7.93
N TYR A 85 -6.71 -0.92 7.47
CA TYR A 85 -5.58 -1.17 8.35
C TYR A 85 -5.38 -0.03 9.36
N TYR A 86 -5.35 1.23 8.90
CA TYR A 86 -5.20 2.39 9.77
C TYR A 86 -6.39 2.59 10.70
N GLN A 87 -7.61 2.33 10.24
CA GLN A 87 -8.78 2.34 11.11
C GLN A 87 -8.64 1.34 12.25
N ALA A 88 -8.33 0.08 11.93
CA ALA A 88 -8.19 -0.98 12.92
C ALA A 88 -7.06 -0.71 13.92
N ALA A 89 -5.96 -0.12 13.46
CA ALA A 89 -4.82 0.25 14.31
C ALA A 89 -5.13 1.46 15.21
N ALA A 90 -5.94 2.42 14.76
CA ALA A 90 -6.28 3.62 15.52
C ALA A 90 -7.44 3.43 16.50
N GLU A 91 -8.39 2.54 16.20
CA GLU A 91 -9.61 2.32 16.98
C GLU A 91 -9.34 1.98 18.47
N PRO A 92 -8.41 1.06 18.81
CA PRO A 92 -8.05 0.79 20.20
C PRO A 92 -7.45 2.00 20.93
N LEU A 93 -6.63 2.80 20.23
CA LEU A 93 -5.97 3.97 20.81
C LEU A 93 -6.97 5.08 21.15
N LEU A 94 -8.00 5.26 20.31
CA LEU A 94 -9.06 6.22 20.53
C LEU A 94 -10.03 5.81 21.66
N SER A 95 -10.13 4.52 21.96
CA SER A 95 -10.95 3.99 23.05
C SER A 95 -10.25 4.02 24.42
N THR A 96 -8.98 4.36 24.47
CA THR A 96 -8.23 4.50 25.73
C THR A 96 -8.61 5.80 26.43
N GLY A 97 -8.55 5.83 27.76
CA GLY A 97 -8.84 7.01 28.60
C GLY A 97 -8.00 8.25 28.27
N PHE A 98 -6.92 8.07 27.53
CA PHE A 98 -6.04 9.11 27.01
C PHE A 98 -6.75 10.03 26.00
N ALA A 99 -7.45 9.48 25.02
CA ALA A 99 -8.24 10.26 24.07
C ALA A 99 -9.40 10.99 24.74
N GLU A 100 -9.98 10.38 25.79
CA GLU A 100 -11.04 10.98 26.58
C GLU A 100 -10.53 12.14 27.44
N GLN A 101 -9.33 12.00 28.04
CA GLN A 101 -8.67 13.10 28.78
C GLN A 101 -8.38 14.31 27.89
N ALA A 102 -7.88 14.09 26.66
CA ALA A 102 -7.63 15.14 25.71
C ALA A 102 -8.92 15.88 25.29
N ARG A 103 -10.03 15.16 25.16
CA ARG A 103 -11.36 15.74 24.89
C ARG A 103 -11.86 16.57 26.08
N VAL A 104 -11.68 16.11 27.30
CA VAL A 104 -12.03 16.85 28.53
C VAL A 104 -11.17 18.10 28.67
N ALA A 105 -9.90 18.06 28.26
CA ALA A 105 -9.01 19.21 28.20
C ALA A 105 -9.41 20.26 27.13
N GLY A 106 -10.40 19.95 26.26
CA GLY A 106 -10.90 20.86 25.24
C GLY A 106 -10.15 20.81 23.92
N ASP A 107 -9.26 19.82 23.74
CA ASP A 107 -8.52 19.65 22.51
C ASP A 107 -9.43 19.16 21.36
N ARG A 108 -9.19 19.70 20.17
CA ARG A 108 -9.92 19.27 18.97
C ARG A 108 -9.45 17.86 18.56
N LEU A 109 -10.39 16.97 18.27
CA LEU A 109 -10.10 15.60 17.83
C LEU A 109 -9.02 15.48 16.73
N PRO A 110 -9.01 16.31 15.67
CA PRO A 110 -7.94 16.26 14.66
C PRO A 110 -6.55 16.56 15.24
N THR A 111 -6.48 17.44 16.24
CA THR A 111 -5.22 17.80 16.90
C THR A 111 -4.71 16.62 17.75
N VAL A 112 -5.61 15.99 18.49
CA VAL A 112 -5.30 14.77 19.28
C VAL A 112 -4.82 13.65 18.35
N CYS A 113 -5.53 13.40 17.26
CA CYS A 113 -5.13 12.41 16.26
C CYS A 113 -3.74 12.69 15.71
N ALA A 114 -3.46 13.92 15.29
CA ALA A 114 -2.18 14.27 14.67
C ALA A 114 -0.99 14.27 15.65
N ARG A 115 -1.19 14.73 16.89
CA ARG A 115 -0.10 14.88 17.86
C ARG A 115 0.16 13.65 18.70
N GLU A 116 -0.90 12.89 19.00
CA GLU A 116 -0.82 11.82 19.98
C GLU A 116 -0.91 10.44 19.33
N ILE A 117 -1.85 10.25 18.39
CA ILE A 117 -2.13 8.94 17.82
C ILE A 117 -1.18 8.63 16.65
N VAL A 118 -0.98 9.56 15.72
CA VAL A 118 -0.10 9.34 14.54
C VAL A 118 1.34 8.98 14.93
N PRO A 119 1.99 9.59 15.94
CA PRO A 119 3.31 9.17 16.37
C PRO A 119 3.35 7.73 16.93
N VAL A 120 2.30 7.30 17.65
CA VAL A 120 2.18 5.93 18.14
C VAL A 120 2.01 4.95 16.97
N LEU A 121 1.30 5.37 15.93
CA LEU A 121 1.11 4.59 14.71
C LEU A 121 2.31 4.63 13.74
N ALA A 122 3.44 5.25 14.10
CA ALA A 122 4.59 5.37 13.18
C ALA A 122 5.08 4.02 12.63
N ARG A 123 5.13 2.98 13.48
CA ARG A 123 5.50 1.61 13.05
C ARG A 123 4.45 0.99 12.14
N PRO A 124 3.15 0.90 12.50
CA PRO A 124 2.08 0.51 11.58
C PRO A 124 2.11 1.25 10.24
N ILE A 125 2.38 2.55 10.25
CA ILE A 125 2.48 3.37 9.02
C ILE A 125 3.65 2.89 8.16
N LEU A 126 4.83 2.65 8.74
CA LEU A 126 5.99 2.15 8.01
C LEU A 126 5.74 0.76 7.40
N THR A 127 5.14 -0.14 8.18
CA THR A 127 4.76 -1.48 7.72
C THR A 127 3.81 -1.41 6.53
N GLU A 128 2.74 -0.61 6.64
CA GLU A 128 1.75 -0.46 5.58
C GLU A 128 2.31 0.26 4.35
N CYS A 129 3.21 1.22 4.51
CA CYS A 129 3.95 1.83 3.39
C CYS A 129 4.79 0.78 2.64
N GLY A 130 5.46 -0.12 3.36
CA GLY A 130 6.22 -1.22 2.77
C GLY A 130 5.34 -2.18 1.99
N LEU A 131 4.24 -2.64 2.59
CA LEU A 131 3.25 -3.51 1.95
C LEU A 131 2.59 -2.84 0.74
N GLY A 132 2.23 -1.57 0.84
CA GLY A 132 1.69 -0.78 -0.25
C GLY A 132 2.67 -0.63 -1.43
N PHE A 133 3.97 -0.48 -1.13
CA PHE A 133 5.00 -0.44 -2.18
C PHE A 133 5.13 -1.79 -2.89
N ILE A 134 5.18 -2.90 -2.14
CA ILE A 134 5.21 -4.26 -2.70
C ILE A 134 3.97 -4.50 -3.57
N SER A 135 2.78 -4.14 -3.08
CA SER A 135 1.52 -4.27 -3.82
C SER A 135 1.52 -3.47 -5.12
N ALA A 136 2.06 -2.24 -5.11
CA ALA A 136 2.19 -1.41 -6.30
C ALA A 136 3.13 -2.03 -7.34
N VAL A 137 4.27 -2.59 -6.90
CA VAL A 137 5.22 -3.29 -7.78
C VAL A 137 4.55 -4.51 -8.41
N TYR A 138 3.85 -5.33 -7.62
CA TYR A 138 3.10 -6.50 -8.12
C TYR A 138 2.02 -6.11 -9.12
N LEU A 139 1.26 -5.07 -8.82
CA LEU A 139 0.19 -4.60 -9.71
C LEU A 139 0.77 -4.15 -11.06
N MET A 140 1.82 -3.33 -11.03
CA MET A 140 2.50 -2.87 -12.24
C MET A 140 3.09 -4.03 -13.05
N ALA A 141 3.74 -4.99 -12.38
CA ALA A 141 4.28 -6.17 -13.01
C ALA A 141 3.17 -7.00 -13.70
N THR A 142 2.05 -7.22 -13.01
CA THR A 142 0.91 -7.98 -13.53
C THR A 142 0.25 -7.30 -14.73
N VAL A 143 0.01 -5.99 -14.64
CA VAL A 143 -0.60 -5.20 -15.72
C VAL A 143 0.31 -5.18 -16.96
N SER A 144 1.62 -5.01 -16.76
CA SER A 144 2.61 -5.07 -17.85
C SER A 144 2.68 -6.46 -18.49
N PHE A 145 2.66 -7.52 -17.67
CA PHE A 145 2.63 -8.91 -18.15
C PHE A 145 1.39 -9.21 -19.00
N LEU A 146 0.24 -8.66 -18.64
CA LEU A 146 -1.01 -8.82 -19.37
C LEU A 146 -1.14 -7.91 -20.61
N GLY A 147 -0.05 -7.22 -20.97
CA GLY A 147 0.03 -6.41 -22.18
C GLY A 147 -0.69 -5.07 -22.13
N ALA A 148 -1.01 -4.57 -20.94
CA ALA A 148 -1.57 -3.23 -20.75
C ALA A 148 -0.50 -2.19 -20.38
N GLY A 149 0.79 -2.59 -20.30
CA GLY A 149 1.93 -1.70 -20.13
C GLY A 149 2.33 -1.03 -21.44
N GLU A 150 3.01 0.14 -21.38
CA GLU A 150 3.59 0.78 -22.56
C GLU A 150 4.67 -0.12 -23.17
N ALA A 151 4.53 -0.45 -24.45
CA ALA A 151 5.56 -1.15 -25.21
C ALA A 151 6.89 -0.36 -25.29
N ASP A 152 6.83 0.94 -25.00
CA ASP A 152 7.95 1.88 -25.12
C ASP A 152 8.64 2.21 -23.78
N SER A 153 8.14 1.68 -22.66
CA SER A 153 8.66 1.95 -21.31
C SER A 153 9.93 1.14 -20.97
N GLY A 154 10.76 0.85 -21.95
CA GLY A 154 12.11 0.31 -21.88
C GLY A 154 12.46 -0.53 -20.65
N PHE A 155 12.70 -1.84 -20.83
CA PHE A 155 13.28 -2.77 -19.85
C PHE A 155 12.60 -2.79 -18.46
N VAL A 156 11.29 -3.00 -18.43
CA VAL A 156 10.60 -3.43 -17.21
C VAL A 156 10.70 -4.97 -17.17
N TRP A 157 11.14 -5.53 -16.05
CA TRP A 157 11.37 -6.99 -15.91
C TRP A 157 10.13 -7.82 -16.28
N SER A 158 8.94 -7.31 -15.99
CA SER A 158 7.68 -7.97 -16.35
C SER A 158 7.40 -8.01 -17.85
N THR A 159 7.72 -6.95 -18.60
CA THR A 159 7.63 -6.96 -20.07
C THR A 159 8.66 -7.88 -20.68
N MET A 160 9.87 -7.92 -20.14
CA MET A 160 10.90 -8.89 -20.58
C MET A 160 10.42 -10.33 -20.42
N VAL A 161 9.71 -10.66 -19.33
CA VAL A 161 9.11 -12.00 -19.16
C VAL A 161 8.06 -12.26 -20.22
N SER A 162 7.10 -11.35 -20.42
CA SER A 162 5.99 -11.56 -21.36
C SER A 162 6.45 -11.66 -22.81
N GLU A 163 7.43 -10.87 -23.21
CA GLU A 163 7.99 -10.89 -24.57
C GLU A 163 8.80 -12.16 -24.87
N ASN A 164 9.50 -12.70 -23.86
CA ASN A 164 10.31 -13.90 -24.02
C ASN A 164 9.54 -15.20 -23.73
N LEU A 165 8.29 -15.12 -23.25
CA LEU A 165 7.49 -16.30 -22.93
C LEU A 165 7.31 -17.28 -24.12
N PRO A 166 7.08 -16.84 -25.38
CA PRO A 166 7.00 -17.74 -26.52
C PRO A 166 8.30 -18.49 -26.80
N GLY A 167 9.45 -17.90 -26.42
CA GLY A 167 10.78 -18.46 -26.59
C GLY A 167 11.25 -19.34 -25.42
N LEU A 168 10.41 -19.57 -24.40
CA LEU A 168 10.78 -20.32 -23.20
C LEU A 168 11.39 -21.70 -23.47
N PRO A 169 10.90 -22.51 -24.44
CA PRO A 169 11.50 -23.81 -24.75
C PRO A 169 12.91 -23.71 -25.35
N LEU A 170 13.25 -22.58 -25.97
CA LEU A 170 14.54 -22.35 -26.63
C LEU A 170 15.56 -21.77 -25.67
N ASN A 171 15.15 -20.79 -24.85
CA ASN A 171 16.01 -20.10 -23.88
C ASN A 171 15.24 -19.77 -22.60
N PRO A 172 15.18 -20.67 -21.62
CA PRO A 172 14.46 -20.43 -20.38
C PRO A 172 15.05 -19.28 -19.55
N TRP A 173 16.34 -18.99 -19.69
CA TRP A 173 17.00 -17.93 -18.92
C TRP A 173 16.50 -16.53 -19.27
N ALA A 174 16.00 -16.31 -20.49
CA ALA A 174 15.43 -15.05 -20.89
C ALA A 174 14.19 -14.64 -20.08
N CYS A 175 13.43 -15.64 -19.57
CA CYS A 175 12.30 -15.43 -18.66
C CYS A 175 12.70 -15.56 -17.19
N LEU A 176 13.55 -16.52 -16.84
CA LEU A 176 13.89 -16.81 -15.44
C LEU A 176 14.75 -15.70 -14.80
N ALA A 177 15.65 -15.08 -15.56
CA ALA A 177 16.51 -14.02 -15.02
C ALA A 177 15.71 -12.79 -14.53
N PRO A 178 14.79 -12.19 -15.31
CA PRO A 178 13.97 -11.08 -14.82
C PRO A 178 13.00 -11.51 -13.69
N VAL A 179 12.47 -12.73 -13.71
CA VAL A 179 11.66 -13.25 -12.59
C VAL A 179 12.51 -13.35 -11.32
N ALA A 180 13.72 -13.89 -11.41
CA ALA A 180 14.62 -13.97 -10.27
C ALA A 180 14.98 -12.58 -9.72
N ALA A 181 15.15 -11.57 -10.60
CA ALA A 181 15.40 -10.20 -10.18
C ALA A 181 14.21 -9.60 -9.42
N ILE A 182 12.98 -9.85 -9.86
CA ILE A 182 11.76 -9.41 -9.15
C ILE A 182 11.69 -10.07 -7.77
N VAL A 183 11.91 -11.38 -7.69
CA VAL A 183 11.90 -12.13 -6.44
C VAL A 183 13.00 -11.66 -5.49
N ALA A 184 14.23 -11.45 -5.99
CA ALA A 184 15.36 -10.96 -5.22
C ALA A 184 15.13 -9.54 -4.66
N LEU A 185 14.28 -8.74 -5.29
CA LEU A 185 13.89 -7.42 -4.79
C LEU A 185 12.76 -7.52 -3.75
N THR A 186 11.73 -8.30 -4.06
CA THR A 186 10.49 -8.30 -3.25
C THR A 186 10.61 -9.13 -1.97
N VAL A 187 11.33 -10.26 -1.99
CA VAL A 187 11.47 -11.13 -0.81
C VAL A 187 12.23 -10.45 0.33
N PRO A 188 13.43 -9.84 0.13
CA PRO A 188 14.10 -9.14 1.21
C PRO A 188 13.30 -7.96 1.75
N LEU A 189 12.59 -7.24 0.87
CA LEU A 189 11.74 -6.12 1.27
C LEU A 189 10.57 -6.60 2.13
N SER A 190 9.94 -7.71 1.78
CA SER A 190 8.87 -8.31 2.57
C SER A 190 9.38 -8.76 3.95
N LEU A 191 10.53 -9.42 4.01
CA LEU A 191 11.13 -9.85 5.27
C LEU A 191 11.47 -8.65 6.18
N LEU A 192 12.01 -7.56 5.62
CA LEU A 192 12.28 -6.35 6.39
C LEU A 192 11.00 -5.71 6.95
N VAL A 193 9.91 -5.73 6.19
CA VAL A 193 8.60 -5.25 6.63
C VAL A 193 8.05 -6.14 7.75
N ASP A 194 8.17 -7.46 7.61
CA ASP A 194 7.70 -8.42 8.62
C ASP A 194 8.48 -8.30 9.94
N GLU A 195 9.80 -8.13 9.90
CA GLU A 195 10.62 -7.91 11.10
C GLU A 195 10.22 -6.63 11.84
N THR A 196 9.90 -5.54 11.12
CA THR A 196 9.42 -4.30 11.74
C THR A 196 8.04 -4.46 12.38
N GLY A 197 7.19 -5.36 11.86
CA GLY A 197 5.90 -5.73 12.44
C GLY A 197 6.05 -6.61 13.69
N ALA A 198 6.85 -7.67 13.63
CA ALA A 198 7.01 -8.66 14.70
C ALA A 198 7.62 -8.07 15.98
N THR A 199 8.57 -7.14 15.86
CA THR A 199 9.15 -6.45 17.03
C THR A 199 8.14 -5.57 17.78
N ALA A 200 6.99 -5.26 17.20
CA ALA A 200 5.92 -4.50 17.85
C ALA A 200 5.10 -5.36 18.83
N GLU A 201 4.89 -6.65 18.53
CA GLU A 201 4.10 -7.55 19.38
C GLU A 201 4.86 -7.98 20.64
N THR A 202 6.16 -8.20 20.55
CA THR A 202 6.98 -8.65 21.69
C THR A 202 7.13 -7.59 22.78
N HIS A 203 7.09 -6.30 22.46
CA HIS A 203 7.18 -5.22 23.46
C HIS A 203 5.85 -4.93 24.17
N GLY A 204 4.71 -5.34 23.59
CA GLY A 204 3.37 -5.17 24.20
C GLY A 204 3.07 -6.20 25.31
N THR A 205 3.65 -7.39 25.22
CA THR A 205 3.36 -8.50 26.16
C THR A 205 4.19 -8.45 27.44
N ASP A 206 5.42 -7.90 27.36
CA ASP A 206 6.34 -7.82 28.53
C ASP A 206 5.91 -6.79 29.59
N GLY A 207 5.08 -5.81 29.21
CA GLY A 207 4.55 -4.78 30.11
C GLY A 207 3.40 -5.25 31.01
N THR A 208 2.71 -6.34 30.65
CA THR A 208 1.55 -6.85 31.38
C THR A 208 1.90 -7.91 32.41
N GLU A 209 2.97 -8.68 32.22
CA GLU A 209 3.40 -9.70 33.20
C GLU A 209 4.12 -9.11 34.43
N ARG A 210 4.68 -7.92 34.34
CA ARG A 210 5.43 -7.28 35.45
C ARG A 210 4.55 -6.58 36.48
N LYS A 211 3.22 -6.57 36.30
CA LYS A 211 2.25 -5.94 37.21
C LYS A 211 1.30 -6.91 37.91
N ARG A 212 1.62 -8.20 37.94
CA ARG A 212 0.93 -9.19 38.78
C ARG A 212 1.75 -9.66 39.97
#